data_2e5cc76832d192e74177277cd81b1227
#
_entry.id   2e5cc76832d192e74177277cd81b1227
#
_cell.length_a   1.000
_cell.length_b   1.000
_cell.length_c   1.000
_cell.angle_alpha   90.00
_cell.angle_beta   90.00
_cell.angle_gamma   90.00
#
_symmetry.space_group_name_H-M   'P 1'
#
loop_
_entity.id
_entity.type
_entity.pdbx_description
1 polymer ?
#
loop_
_entity_poly.entity_id
_entity_poly.type
_entity_poly.pdbx_seq_one_letter_code
_entity_poly.pdbx_strand_id
1 'polypeptide(L)'
;LAPDPKGRPLAVFEVLALRFASQDYRGCAFINTMVETANPNDAAHQAAAAHKARFQVYLAQLLRDAGLDPQHAPDLLLLFDGAVVSAVREGSVEPAFRAKRLAALLLGAPHPTSS
;
A
#
# COMPACT_ATOMS: atom_id res chain seq x y z
N LEU A 1 -11.69 -4.89 6.67
CA LEU A 1 -11.79 -3.80 5.70
C LEU A 1 -13.24 -3.31 5.59
N ALA A 2 -13.43 -2.32 4.76
CA ALA A 2 -14.76 -1.77 4.54
C ALA A 2 -15.74 -2.83 4.05
N PRO A 3 -16.99 -2.82 4.52
CA PRO A 3 -17.97 -3.80 4.06
C PRO A 3 -18.32 -3.65 2.58
N ASP A 4 -18.32 -2.40 2.08
CA ASP A 4 -18.60 -2.16 0.66
C ASP A 4 -17.32 -2.42 -0.15
N PRO A 5 -17.35 -3.36 -1.12
CA PRO A 5 -16.17 -3.63 -1.93
C PRO A 5 -15.58 -2.41 -2.59
N LYS A 6 -16.39 -1.42 -2.92
CA LYS A 6 -15.91 -0.20 -3.58
C LYS A 6 -14.98 0.62 -2.70
N GLY A 7 -15.12 0.51 -1.39
CA GLY A 7 -14.28 1.24 -0.46
C GLY A 7 -13.01 0.51 -0.06
N ARG A 8 -12.90 -0.76 -0.40
CA ARG A 8 -11.79 -1.59 0.10
C ARG A 8 -10.41 -1.19 -0.39
N PRO A 9 -10.23 -0.81 -1.66
CA PRO A 9 -8.88 -0.41 -2.09
C PRO A 9 -8.32 0.77 -1.30
N LEU A 10 -9.15 1.74 -0.94
CA LEU A 10 -8.70 2.87 -0.13
C LEU A 10 -8.61 2.52 1.35
N ALA A 11 -9.44 1.59 1.82
CA ALA A 11 -9.43 1.18 3.23
C ALA A 11 -8.10 0.53 3.62
N VAL A 12 -7.34 0.02 2.67
CA VAL A 12 -6.02 -0.55 2.93
C VAL A 12 -5.12 0.48 3.61
N PHE A 13 -5.20 1.74 3.17
CA PHE A 13 -4.39 2.82 3.75
C PHE A 13 -4.89 3.22 5.14
N GLU A 14 -6.19 3.10 5.40
CA GLU A 14 -6.75 3.34 6.73
C GLU A 14 -6.26 2.30 7.72
N VAL A 15 -6.23 1.03 7.30
CA VAL A 15 -5.70 -0.05 8.14
C VAL A 15 -4.23 0.21 8.44
N LEU A 16 -3.46 0.67 7.45
CA LEU A 16 -2.06 1.00 7.63
C LEU A 16 -1.90 2.09 8.70
N ALA A 17 -2.73 3.14 8.64
CA ALA A 17 -2.68 4.22 9.61
C ALA A 17 -2.98 3.71 11.02
N LEU A 18 -3.96 2.81 11.15
CA LEU A 18 -4.28 2.22 12.45
C LEU A 18 -3.11 1.42 13.01
N ARG A 19 -2.42 0.69 12.17
CA ARG A 19 -1.26 -0.09 12.60
C ARG A 19 -0.13 0.82 13.08
N PHE A 20 0.10 1.91 12.38
CA PHE A 20 1.12 2.87 12.80
C PHE A 20 0.75 3.53 14.12
N ALA A 21 -0.53 3.83 14.33
CA ALA A 21 -0.97 4.47 15.55
C ALA A 21 -0.86 3.56 16.77
N SER A 22 -0.95 2.25 16.57
CA SER A 22 -0.98 1.28 17.67
C SER A 22 0.39 0.67 17.99
N GLN A 23 1.41 0.96 17.20
CA GLN A 23 2.71 0.32 17.33
C GLN A 23 3.85 1.33 17.11
N ASP A 24 5.08 0.85 17.29
CA ASP A 24 6.26 1.63 16.94
C ASP A 24 6.27 1.91 15.45
N TYR A 25 6.87 3.01 15.08
CA TYR A 25 7.02 3.36 13.68
C TYR A 25 8.19 2.63 13.06
N ARG A 26 8.14 1.32 13.10
CA ARG A 26 9.20 0.50 12.52
C ARG A 26 8.93 0.17 11.06
N GLY A 27 7.73 0.45 10.62
CA GLY A 27 7.34 0.17 9.27
C GLY A 27 7.14 -1.31 9.02
N CYS A 28 7.20 -1.69 7.77
CA CYS A 28 7.09 -3.08 7.36
C CYS A 28 8.47 -3.73 7.47
N ALA A 29 8.57 -4.79 8.26
CA ALA A 29 9.83 -5.48 8.45
C ALA A 29 10.41 -5.99 7.12
N PHE A 30 9.54 -6.42 6.22
CA PHE A 30 10.01 -6.91 4.92
C PHE A 30 10.62 -5.80 4.09
N ILE A 31 9.99 -4.60 4.09
CA ILE A 31 10.54 -3.46 3.36
C ILE A 31 11.87 -3.04 3.94
N ASN A 32 11.95 -2.97 5.28
CA ASN A 32 13.18 -2.59 5.95
C ASN A 32 14.30 -3.56 5.61
N THR A 33 14.00 -4.84 5.61
CA THR A 33 14.97 -5.87 5.26
C THR A 33 15.47 -5.70 3.84
N MET A 34 14.57 -5.44 2.90
CA MET A 34 14.96 -5.23 1.50
C MET A 34 15.90 -4.05 1.35
N VAL A 35 15.62 -2.96 2.06
CA VAL A 35 16.45 -1.76 1.99
C VAL A 35 17.82 -2.02 2.59
N GLU A 36 17.87 -2.73 3.72
CA GLU A 36 19.11 -2.96 4.44
C GLU A 36 20.04 -3.91 3.74
N THR A 37 19.52 -5.03 3.24
CA THR A 37 20.35 -6.04 2.62
C THR A 37 20.75 -5.67 1.20
N ALA A 38 19.81 -5.16 0.43
CA ALA A 38 20.02 -4.77 -0.96
C ALA A 38 20.66 -5.87 -1.82
N ASN A 39 20.67 -7.10 -1.34
CA ASN A 39 21.24 -8.23 -2.07
C ASN A 39 20.12 -9.13 -2.55
N PRO A 40 19.89 -9.21 -3.87
CA PRO A 40 18.75 -9.98 -4.40
C PRO A 40 18.85 -11.48 -4.12
N ASN A 41 20.04 -11.99 -3.78
CA ASN A 41 20.22 -13.40 -3.45
C ASN A 41 20.05 -13.68 -1.96
N ASP A 42 19.86 -12.65 -1.14
CA ASP A 42 19.65 -12.82 0.29
C ASP A 42 18.26 -13.40 0.54
N ALA A 43 18.20 -14.43 1.41
CA ALA A 43 16.93 -15.12 1.68
C ALA A 43 15.87 -14.17 2.24
N ALA A 44 16.28 -13.24 3.11
CA ALA A 44 15.35 -12.28 3.69
C ALA A 44 14.81 -11.33 2.60
N HIS A 45 15.67 -10.91 1.69
CA HIS A 45 15.26 -10.08 0.57
C HIS A 45 14.25 -10.81 -0.32
N GLN A 46 14.53 -12.09 -0.61
CA GLN A 46 13.63 -12.88 -1.44
C GLN A 46 12.28 -13.10 -0.76
N ALA A 47 12.28 -13.34 0.55
CA ALA A 47 11.04 -13.49 1.31
C ALA A 47 10.22 -12.20 1.28
N ALA A 48 10.88 -11.06 1.41
CA ALA A 48 10.20 -9.77 1.36
C ALA A 48 9.61 -9.53 -0.02
N ALA A 49 10.35 -9.85 -1.07
CA ALA A 49 9.87 -9.69 -2.44
C ALA A 49 8.65 -10.57 -2.70
N ALA A 50 8.68 -11.83 -2.21
CA ALA A 50 7.56 -12.74 -2.37
C ALA A 50 6.32 -12.24 -1.62
N HIS A 51 6.51 -11.68 -0.42
CA HIS A 51 5.42 -11.10 0.35
C HIS A 51 4.77 -9.95 -0.41
N LYS A 52 5.58 -9.07 -1.00
CA LYS A 52 5.07 -7.93 -1.76
C LYS A 52 4.35 -8.38 -3.03
N ALA A 53 4.84 -9.43 -3.68
CA ALA A 53 4.17 -9.96 -4.86
C ALA A 53 2.76 -10.47 -4.50
N ARG A 54 2.63 -11.18 -3.39
CA ARG A 54 1.33 -11.65 -2.93
C ARG A 54 0.41 -10.50 -2.55
N PHE A 55 0.96 -9.46 -1.92
CA PHE A 55 0.17 -8.29 -1.57
C PHE A 55 -0.35 -7.59 -2.83
N GLN A 56 0.48 -7.51 -3.87
CA GLN A 56 0.05 -6.91 -5.13
C GLN A 56 -1.11 -7.70 -5.76
N VAL A 57 -1.06 -9.03 -5.71
CA VAL A 57 -2.15 -9.87 -6.20
C VAL A 57 -3.43 -9.59 -5.41
N TYR A 58 -3.30 -9.45 -4.08
CA TYR A 58 -4.44 -9.11 -3.23
C TYR A 58 -5.03 -7.74 -3.61
N LEU A 59 -4.17 -6.75 -3.83
CA LEU A 59 -4.64 -5.42 -4.24
C LEU A 59 -5.38 -5.48 -5.58
N ALA A 60 -4.87 -6.27 -6.52
CA ALA A 60 -5.53 -6.44 -7.82
C ALA A 60 -6.93 -7.02 -7.63
N GLN A 61 -7.08 -7.97 -6.70
CA GLN A 61 -8.40 -8.56 -6.44
C GLN A 61 -9.34 -7.54 -5.81
N LEU A 62 -8.85 -6.72 -4.88
CA LEU A 62 -9.68 -5.66 -4.32
C LEU A 62 -10.17 -4.70 -5.38
N LEU A 63 -9.30 -4.38 -6.33
CA LEU A 63 -9.67 -3.49 -7.44
C LEU A 63 -10.74 -4.11 -8.32
N ARG A 64 -10.60 -5.41 -8.66
CA ARG A 64 -11.61 -6.10 -9.45
C ARG A 64 -12.96 -6.11 -8.73
N ASP A 65 -12.94 -6.40 -7.45
CA ASP A 65 -14.17 -6.46 -6.66
C ASP A 65 -14.85 -5.09 -6.58
N ALA A 66 -14.07 -4.04 -6.69
CA ALA A 66 -14.59 -2.66 -6.68
C ALA A 66 -15.01 -2.17 -8.07
N GLY A 67 -14.82 -2.98 -9.10
CA GLY A 67 -15.13 -2.56 -10.46
C GLY A 67 -14.08 -1.65 -11.06
N LEU A 68 -12.86 -1.68 -10.52
CA LEU A 68 -11.76 -0.83 -10.97
C LEU A 68 -10.72 -1.64 -11.71
N ASP A 69 -9.83 -0.96 -12.43
CA ASP A 69 -8.81 -1.60 -13.23
C ASP A 69 -7.74 -2.23 -12.34
N PRO A 70 -7.56 -3.56 -12.39
CA PRO A 70 -6.54 -4.21 -11.58
C PRO A 70 -5.11 -3.81 -11.96
N GLN A 71 -4.91 -3.16 -13.09
CA GLN A 71 -3.58 -2.67 -13.47
C GLN A 71 -3.07 -1.59 -12.53
N HIS A 72 -3.94 -0.99 -11.72
CA HIS A 72 -3.52 -0.03 -10.69
C HIS A 72 -2.90 -0.70 -9.46
N ALA A 73 -2.88 -2.03 -9.37
CA ALA A 73 -2.32 -2.69 -8.20
C ALA A 73 -0.85 -2.33 -7.95
N PRO A 74 0.04 -2.32 -8.97
CA PRO A 74 1.41 -1.87 -8.72
C PRO A 74 1.48 -0.42 -8.23
N ASP A 75 0.59 0.43 -8.71
CA ASP A 75 0.55 1.83 -8.29
C ASP A 75 0.15 1.94 -6.82
N LEU A 76 -0.85 1.18 -6.40
CA LEU A 76 -1.25 1.16 -5.00
C LEU A 76 -0.16 0.60 -4.11
N LEU A 77 0.54 -0.43 -4.58
CA LEU A 77 1.65 -1.01 -3.83
C LEU A 77 2.76 0.03 -3.64
N LEU A 78 3.08 0.77 -4.68
CA LEU A 78 4.09 1.82 -4.59
C LEU A 78 3.70 2.88 -3.56
N LEU A 79 2.45 3.31 -3.57
CA LEU A 79 1.95 4.28 -2.60
C LEU A 79 1.98 3.72 -1.19
N PHE A 80 1.60 2.46 -1.03
CA PHE A 80 1.62 1.79 0.27
C PHE A 80 3.04 1.71 0.82
N ASP A 81 3.98 1.25 0.01
CA ASP A 81 5.38 1.13 0.42
C ASP A 81 5.97 2.50 0.76
N GLY A 82 5.67 3.50 -0.06
CA GLY A 82 6.13 4.85 0.21
C GLY A 82 5.56 5.41 1.51
N ALA A 83 4.30 5.11 1.79
CA ALA A 83 3.68 5.54 3.04
C ALA A 83 4.35 4.91 4.26
N VAL A 84 4.69 3.61 4.17
CA VAL A 84 5.37 2.91 5.25
C VAL A 84 6.73 3.55 5.54
N VAL A 85 7.52 3.73 4.50
CA VAL A 85 8.87 4.31 4.65
C VAL A 85 8.78 5.73 5.19
N SER A 86 7.88 6.52 4.65
CA SER A 86 7.72 7.91 5.07
C SER A 86 7.23 8.01 6.51
N ALA A 87 6.31 7.15 6.92
CA ALA A 87 5.80 7.15 8.29
C ALA A 87 6.92 6.83 9.29
N VAL A 88 7.77 5.87 8.94
CA VAL A 88 8.91 5.53 9.80
C VAL A 88 9.87 6.72 9.90
N ARG A 89 10.19 7.34 8.77
CA ARG A 89 11.11 8.47 8.73
C ARG A 89 10.58 9.67 9.52
N GLU A 90 9.28 9.95 9.38
CA GLU A 90 8.66 11.12 9.98
C GLU A 90 8.12 10.88 11.38
N GLY A 91 7.96 9.63 11.77
CA GLY A 91 7.33 9.30 13.04
C GLY A 91 5.88 9.73 13.11
N SER A 92 5.14 9.56 12.02
CA SER A 92 3.78 10.07 11.89
C SER A 92 2.94 9.13 11.05
N VAL A 93 1.63 9.09 11.31
CA VAL A 93 0.69 8.33 10.49
C VAL A 93 0.24 9.12 9.26
N GLU A 94 0.57 10.39 9.19
CA GLU A 94 0.11 11.27 8.12
C GLU A 94 0.41 10.74 6.72
N PRO A 95 1.59 10.12 6.47
CA PRO A 95 1.86 9.59 5.13
C PRO A 95 0.84 8.55 4.65
N ALA A 96 0.23 7.78 5.58
CA ALA A 96 -0.81 6.83 5.17
C ALA A 96 -2.04 7.55 4.63
N PHE A 97 -2.43 8.66 5.25
CA PHE A 97 -3.56 9.44 4.77
C PHE A 97 -3.24 10.16 3.47
N ARG A 98 -2.01 10.61 3.33
CA ARG A 98 -1.58 11.24 2.07
C ARG A 98 -1.61 10.24 0.92
N ALA A 99 -1.11 9.03 1.16
CA ALA A 99 -1.16 7.96 0.17
C ALA A 99 -2.59 7.62 -0.20
N LYS A 100 -3.49 7.62 0.78
CA LYS A 100 -4.91 7.39 0.52
C LYS A 100 -5.48 8.45 -0.43
N ARG A 101 -5.15 9.71 -0.20
CA ARG A 101 -5.62 10.79 -1.09
C ARG A 101 -5.09 10.61 -2.50
N LEU A 102 -3.81 10.26 -2.63
CA LEU A 102 -3.23 10.04 -3.94
C LEU A 102 -3.86 8.85 -4.64
N ALA A 103 -4.12 7.78 -3.89
CA ALA A 103 -4.80 6.62 -4.43
C ALA A 103 -6.21 6.97 -4.89
N ALA A 104 -6.91 7.80 -4.12
CA ALA A 104 -8.25 8.23 -4.50
C ALA A 104 -8.23 9.03 -5.81
N LEU A 105 -7.24 9.90 -5.97
CA LEU A 105 -7.09 10.64 -7.21
C LEU A 105 -6.82 9.71 -8.38
N LEU A 106 -5.97 8.71 -8.16
CA LEU A 106 -5.62 7.76 -9.19
C LEU A 106 -6.81 6.92 -9.63
N LEU A 107 -7.58 6.42 -8.67
CA LEU A 107 -8.65 5.47 -8.94
C LEU A 107 -9.98 6.13 -9.22
N GLY A 108 -10.24 7.21 -8.49
CA GLY A 108 -11.56 7.73 -8.49
C GLY A 108 -11.73 8.89 -9.29
N ALA A 109 -10.67 9.44 -9.56
CA ALA A 109 -10.82 10.57 -10.30
C ALA A 109 -11.72 10.19 -11.37
N PRO A 110 -12.89 10.51 -11.22
CA PRO A 110 -13.77 10.22 -12.27
C PRO A 110 -13.13 10.81 -13.45
N HIS A 111 -12.91 10.22 -14.01
CA HIS A 111 -12.39 10.80 -14.88
C HIS A 111 -13.18 11.53 -15.46
N PRO A 112 -13.20 12.35 -15.36
CA PRO A 112 -14.04 12.94 -15.67
C PRO A 112 -14.36 12.82 -16.85
N THR A 113 -14.08 12.64 -16.65
CA THR A 113 -14.21 12.70 -17.34
C THR A 113 -14.34 12.37 -17.86
N SER A 114 -14.29 12.24 -17.73
CA SER A 114 -14.45 12.05 -17.98
C SER A 114 -14.74 12.04 -18.22
N SER A 115 -14.71 12.25 -18.14
CA SER A 115 -15.04 12.48 -18.18
C SER A 115 -15.23 12.55 -18.31
#